data_14b2ddbb76bc2a5e8fd62fa52aa26413
#
_entry.id   14b2ddbb76bc2a5e8fd62fa52aa26413
#
_cell.length_a   1.000
_cell.length_b   1.000
_cell.length_c   1.000
_cell.angle_alpha   90.00
_cell.angle_beta   90.00
_cell.angle_gamma   90.00
#
_symmetry.space_group_name_H-M   'P 1'
#
loop_
_entity.id
_entity.type
_entity.pdbx_description
1 polymer ?
#
loop_
_entity_poly.entity_id
_entity_poly.type
_entity_poly.pdbx_seq_one_letter_code
_entity_poly.pdbx_strand_id
1 'polypeptide(L)'
;MSYKAKSIEPAVSVLAHHGKSFRFAGRFLDKRQLEDCARLYRFCRFVDDLVDEASDADEAQVELDFLKRDLELGYSTAPVVEDFIDLASQCQMQSAVILELIRGIESDLQPVLFGTDAELLRYCFRVAGTVGLLMCDVLGVHDSIAKAHAIDLGIGMQLTNIARDVREDAGMGRRYVPGRWLGEITPQALSNPSTRESELLVESAQRLLFLAELYYGSGKAGLRFLPPSCLLYTSDAAD
;
A
#
# COMPACT_ATOMS: atom_id res chain seq x y z
N MET A 1 15.62 -9.26 -19.47
CA MET A 1 15.81 -9.74 -18.11
C MET A 1 16.52 -8.66 -17.36
N SER A 2 15.82 -7.90 -16.57
CA SER A 2 16.46 -6.90 -15.71
C SER A 2 15.69 -6.64 -14.42
N TYR A 3 15.45 -7.62 -13.59
CA TYR A 3 15.33 -7.25 -12.19
C TYR A 3 16.76 -7.07 -11.67
N LYS A 4 17.15 -5.88 -11.23
CA LYS A 4 18.44 -5.66 -10.56
C LYS A 4 18.57 -6.71 -9.47
N ALA A 5 19.63 -7.54 -9.51
CA ALA A 5 19.83 -8.66 -8.61
C ALA A 5 19.90 -8.14 -7.16
N LYS A 6 18.75 -8.03 -6.48
CA LYS A 6 18.68 -7.78 -5.04
C LYS A 6 18.86 -9.12 -4.34
N SER A 7 19.77 -9.15 -3.36
CA SER A 7 19.94 -10.29 -2.46
C SER A 7 18.59 -10.60 -1.78
N ILE A 8 18.24 -11.88 -1.74
CA ILE A 8 16.99 -12.35 -1.13
C ILE A 8 17.13 -12.18 0.39
N GLU A 9 16.62 -11.08 0.94
CA GLU A 9 16.40 -11.02 2.38
C GLU A 9 15.22 -11.94 2.76
N PRO A 10 15.29 -12.67 3.88
CA PRO A 10 14.18 -13.46 4.37
C PRO A 10 12.95 -12.57 4.59
N ALA A 11 11.76 -13.00 4.15
CA ALA A 11 10.53 -12.20 4.18
C ALA A 11 10.23 -11.63 5.58
N VAL A 12 10.42 -12.43 6.63
CA VAL A 12 10.24 -12.02 8.03
C VAL A 12 11.23 -10.94 8.44
N SER A 13 12.48 -10.94 7.90
CA SER A 13 13.48 -9.90 8.16
C SER A 13 13.05 -8.56 7.57
N VAL A 14 12.57 -8.56 6.32
CA VAL A 14 12.05 -7.35 5.65
C VAL A 14 10.88 -6.75 6.44
N LEU A 15 9.93 -7.59 6.86
CA LEU A 15 8.80 -7.18 7.71
C LEU A 15 9.27 -6.58 9.05
N ALA A 16 10.31 -7.15 9.66
CA ALA A 16 10.84 -6.69 10.94
C ALA A 16 11.53 -5.33 10.86
N HIS A 17 12.20 -5.02 9.74
CA HIS A 17 12.92 -3.76 9.56
C HIS A 17 12.00 -2.59 9.13
N HIS A 18 11.04 -2.83 8.24
CA HIS A 18 10.26 -1.79 7.61
C HIS A 18 8.81 -1.68 8.10
N GLY A 19 8.26 -2.73 8.72
CA GLY A 19 6.86 -2.81 9.13
C GLY A 19 6.62 -2.80 10.64
N LYS A 20 6.89 -1.72 11.36
CA LYS A 20 6.71 -1.68 12.84
C LYS A 20 5.29 -2.09 13.28
N SER A 21 4.27 -1.59 12.60
CA SER A 21 2.86 -1.92 12.87
C SER A 21 2.53 -3.37 12.51
N PHE A 22 3.04 -3.86 11.36
CA PHE A 22 2.88 -5.25 10.94
C PHE A 22 3.61 -6.23 11.88
N ARG A 23 4.78 -5.84 12.40
CA ARG A 23 5.51 -6.65 13.39
C ARG A 23 4.75 -6.80 14.71
N PHE A 24 4.03 -5.76 15.14
CA PHE A 24 3.18 -5.85 16.32
C PHE A 24 2.00 -6.79 16.05
N ALA A 25 1.29 -6.61 14.95
CA ALA A 25 0.19 -7.47 14.53
C ALA A 25 0.63 -8.94 14.32
N GLY A 26 1.83 -9.15 13.80
CA GLY A 26 2.39 -10.49 13.55
C GLY A 26 2.61 -11.36 14.81
N ARG A 27 2.59 -10.75 16.02
CA ARG A 27 2.65 -11.52 17.28
C ARG A 27 1.40 -12.38 17.54
N PHE A 28 0.31 -12.08 16.83
CA PHE A 28 -0.99 -12.71 17.00
C PHE A 28 -1.31 -13.72 15.90
N LEU A 29 -0.43 -13.84 14.91
CA LEU A 29 -0.52 -14.77 13.81
C LEU A 29 0.21 -16.06 14.16
N ASP A 30 -0.28 -17.20 13.68
CA ASP A 30 0.52 -18.40 13.70
C ASP A 30 1.74 -18.26 12.78
N LYS A 31 2.70 -19.19 12.91
CA LYS A 31 3.97 -19.12 12.19
C LYS A 31 3.77 -19.06 10.66
N ARG A 32 2.81 -19.85 10.14
CA ARG A 32 2.52 -19.91 8.71
C ARG A 32 1.88 -18.61 8.22
N GLN A 33 0.85 -18.12 8.92
CA GLN A 33 0.20 -16.85 8.61
C GLN A 33 1.20 -15.69 8.64
N LEU A 34 2.09 -15.64 9.64
CA LEU A 34 3.14 -14.61 9.72
C LEU A 34 4.08 -14.67 8.51
N GLU A 35 4.51 -15.88 8.11
CA GLU A 35 5.39 -16.08 6.96
C GLU A 35 4.68 -15.65 5.66
N ASP A 36 3.43 -16.03 5.45
CA ASP A 36 2.65 -15.67 4.27
C ASP A 36 2.35 -14.16 4.21
N CYS A 37 2.04 -13.51 5.33
CA CYS A 37 1.94 -12.05 5.42
C CYS A 37 3.27 -11.36 5.08
N ALA A 38 4.39 -11.92 5.55
CA ALA A 38 5.71 -11.39 5.26
C ALA A 38 6.09 -11.54 3.78
N ARG A 39 5.69 -12.64 3.12
CA ARG A 39 5.87 -12.86 1.67
C ARG A 39 5.10 -11.82 0.87
N LEU A 40 3.82 -11.57 1.21
CA LEU A 40 3.01 -10.53 0.59
C LEU A 40 3.65 -9.15 0.78
N TYR A 41 4.06 -8.80 2.01
CA TYR A 41 4.72 -7.54 2.29
C TYR A 41 6.01 -7.35 1.48
N ARG A 42 6.84 -8.38 1.41
CA ARG A 42 8.07 -8.38 0.61
C ARG A 42 7.80 -8.13 -0.86
N PHE A 43 6.76 -8.74 -1.42
CA PHE A 43 6.35 -8.48 -2.80
C PHE A 43 5.90 -7.03 -3.01
N CYS A 44 5.02 -6.50 -2.16
CA CYS A 44 4.59 -5.11 -2.26
C CYS A 44 5.79 -4.15 -2.21
N ARG A 45 6.71 -4.36 -1.25
CA ARG A 45 7.92 -3.56 -1.14
C ARG A 45 8.84 -3.68 -2.36
N PHE A 46 8.95 -4.88 -2.92
CA PHE A 46 9.70 -5.10 -4.15
C PHE A 46 9.13 -4.30 -5.32
N VAL A 47 7.80 -4.25 -5.47
CA VAL A 47 7.15 -3.48 -6.54
C VAL A 47 7.34 -1.97 -6.34
N ASP A 48 7.22 -1.48 -5.11
CA ASP A 48 7.51 -0.08 -4.78
C ASP A 48 8.97 0.27 -5.14
N ASP A 49 9.92 -0.58 -4.75
CA ASP A 49 11.34 -0.38 -5.02
C ASP A 49 11.68 -0.39 -6.54
N LEU A 50 10.91 -1.10 -7.39
CA LEU A 50 11.11 -1.04 -8.84
C LEU A 50 10.89 0.36 -9.40
N VAL A 51 10.01 1.14 -8.78
CA VAL A 51 9.70 2.52 -9.18
C VAL A 51 10.62 3.52 -8.48
N ASP A 52 10.80 3.38 -7.17
CA ASP A 52 11.53 4.37 -6.36
C ASP A 52 13.05 4.35 -6.59
N GLU A 53 13.62 3.19 -6.98
CA GLU A 53 15.06 3.03 -7.21
C GLU A 53 15.45 3.05 -8.69
N ALA A 54 14.49 3.18 -9.61
CA ALA A 54 14.78 3.31 -11.04
C ALA A 54 15.53 4.62 -11.32
N SER A 55 16.41 4.59 -12.33
CA SER A 55 17.14 5.79 -12.75
C SER A 55 16.25 6.82 -13.45
N ASP A 56 15.19 6.35 -14.09
CA ASP A 56 14.16 7.16 -14.75
C ASP A 56 12.85 6.37 -14.92
N ALA A 57 11.81 7.05 -15.39
CA ALA A 57 10.49 6.47 -15.58
C ALA A 57 10.44 5.37 -16.66
N ASP A 58 11.28 5.46 -17.68
CA ASP A 58 11.32 4.46 -18.77
C ASP A 58 11.91 3.14 -18.25
N GLU A 59 12.97 3.18 -17.45
CA GLU A 59 13.51 1.97 -16.78
C GLU A 59 12.46 1.34 -15.88
N ALA A 60 11.79 2.13 -15.03
CA ALA A 60 10.75 1.63 -14.13
C ALA A 60 9.58 0.99 -14.92
N GLN A 61 9.15 1.62 -16.02
CA GLN A 61 8.09 1.08 -16.86
C GLN A 61 8.46 -0.29 -17.44
N VAL A 62 9.68 -0.43 -17.93
CA VAL A 62 10.18 -1.71 -18.48
C VAL A 62 10.18 -2.80 -17.40
N GLU A 63 10.63 -2.50 -16.17
CA GLU A 63 10.62 -3.47 -15.06
C GLU A 63 9.19 -3.86 -14.66
N LEU A 64 8.26 -2.91 -14.61
CA LEU A 64 6.85 -3.20 -14.32
C LEU A 64 6.19 -4.04 -15.43
N ASP A 65 6.54 -3.82 -16.69
CA ASP A 65 6.02 -4.62 -17.81
C ASP A 65 6.57 -6.06 -17.78
N PHE A 66 7.83 -6.25 -17.38
CA PHE A 66 8.35 -7.58 -17.10
C PHE A 66 7.62 -8.25 -15.94
N LEU A 67 7.37 -7.53 -14.84
CA LEU A 67 6.62 -8.05 -13.69
C LEU A 67 5.21 -8.50 -14.09
N LYS A 68 4.47 -7.67 -14.82
CA LYS A 68 3.12 -8.01 -15.32
C LYS A 68 3.15 -9.28 -16.17
N ARG A 69 4.12 -9.37 -17.06
CA ARG A 69 4.30 -10.55 -17.91
C ARG A 69 4.60 -11.81 -17.12
N ASP A 70 5.51 -11.75 -16.12
CA ASP A 70 5.85 -12.89 -15.29
C ASP A 70 4.63 -13.37 -14.48
N LEU A 71 3.84 -12.43 -13.94
CA LEU A 71 2.59 -12.74 -13.25
C LEU A 71 1.54 -13.38 -14.18
N GLU A 72 1.44 -12.93 -15.43
CA GLU A 72 0.55 -13.54 -16.44
C GLU A 72 1.00 -14.94 -16.83
N LEU A 73 2.32 -15.17 -16.94
CA LEU A 73 2.88 -16.48 -17.26
C LEU A 73 2.82 -17.45 -16.07
N GLY A 74 2.63 -16.96 -14.84
CA GLY A 74 2.67 -17.76 -13.64
C GLY A 74 4.07 -18.32 -13.32
N TYR A 75 5.11 -17.66 -13.79
CA TYR A 75 6.51 -18.05 -13.60
C TYR A 75 7.45 -16.84 -13.69
N SER A 76 8.44 -16.80 -12.81
CA SER A 76 9.50 -15.79 -12.85
C SER A 76 10.87 -16.38 -12.50
N THR A 77 11.92 -15.79 -13.06
CA THR A 77 13.31 -16.09 -12.64
C THR A 77 13.75 -15.24 -11.43
N ALA A 78 12.96 -14.22 -11.07
CA ALA A 78 13.21 -13.41 -9.88
C ALA A 78 12.61 -14.11 -8.64
N PRO A 79 13.43 -14.49 -7.66
CA PRO A 79 12.96 -15.32 -6.54
C PRO A 79 11.84 -14.68 -5.70
N VAL A 80 11.78 -13.34 -5.60
CA VAL A 80 10.71 -12.62 -4.89
C VAL A 80 9.39 -12.75 -5.63
N VAL A 81 9.43 -12.64 -6.97
CA VAL A 81 8.24 -12.74 -7.82
C VAL A 81 7.75 -14.19 -7.88
N GLU A 82 8.67 -15.15 -8.04
CA GLU A 82 8.34 -16.58 -8.04
C GLU A 82 7.69 -17.01 -6.71
N ASP A 83 8.27 -16.59 -5.59
CA ASP A 83 7.70 -16.85 -4.26
C ASP A 83 6.32 -16.23 -4.08
N PHE A 84 6.10 -15.02 -4.64
CA PHE A 84 4.78 -14.40 -4.60
C PHE A 84 3.77 -15.10 -5.51
N ILE A 85 4.17 -15.57 -6.70
CA ILE A 85 3.30 -16.36 -7.60
C ILE A 85 2.82 -17.63 -6.88
N ASP A 86 3.72 -18.33 -6.19
CA ASP A 86 3.36 -19.48 -5.36
C ASP A 86 2.37 -19.12 -4.25
N LEU A 87 2.61 -18.02 -3.54
CA LEU A 87 1.70 -17.53 -2.49
C LEU A 87 0.33 -17.19 -3.08
N ALA A 88 0.29 -16.46 -4.20
CA ALA A 88 -0.95 -16.05 -4.85
C ALA A 88 -1.78 -17.27 -5.29
N SER A 89 -1.12 -18.32 -5.81
CA SER A 89 -1.76 -19.58 -6.16
C SER A 89 -2.31 -20.30 -4.91
N GLN A 90 -1.52 -20.42 -3.83
CA GLN A 90 -1.90 -21.08 -2.59
C GLN A 90 -3.10 -20.40 -1.91
N CYS A 91 -3.12 -19.06 -1.91
CA CYS A 91 -4.17 -18.23 -1.30
C CYS A 91 -5.32 -17.90 -2.26
N GLN A 92 -5.29 -18.40 -3.50
CA GLN A 92 -6.30 -18.15 -4.54
C GLN A 92 -6.54 -16.64 -4.79
N MET A 93 -5.46 -15.85 -4.77
CA MET A 93 -5.54 -14.41 -5.00
C MET A 93 -6.03 -14.10 -6.41
N GLN A 94 -6.87 -13.08 -6.55
CA GLN A 94 -7.38 -12.66 -7.85
C GLN A 94 -6.34 -11.83 -8.59
N SER A 95 -5.94 -12.25 -9.79
CA SER A 95 -4.98 -11.51 -10.64
C SER A 95 -5.42 -10.07 -10.92
N ALA A 96 -6.72 -9.81 -11.02
CA ALA A 96 -7.25 -8.45 -11.19
C ALA A 96 -6.87 -7.51 -10.02
N VAL A 97 -6.87 -8.01 -8.79
CA VAL A 97 -6.48 -7.23 -7.59
C VAL A 97 -4.98 -6.93 -7.60
N ILE A 98 -4.16 -7.93 -7.96
CA ILE A 98 -2.70 -7.77 -8.08
C ILE A 98 -2.37 -6.74 -9.16
N LEU A 99 -3.03 -6.80 -10.31
CA LEU A 99 -2.82 -5.85 -11.40
C LEU A 99 -3.29 -4.43 -11.04
N GLU A 100 -4.36 -4.26 -10.24
CA GLU A 100 -4.76 -2.92 -9.76
C GLU A 100 -3.73 -2.33 -8.79
N LEU A 101 -3.10 -3.14 -7.92
CA LEU A 101 -1.98 -2.70 -7.09
C LEU A 101 -0.83 -2.17 -7.97
N ILE A 102 -0.39 -2.96 -8.96
CA ILE A 102 0.69 -2.56 -9.86
C ILE A 102 0.33 -1.29 -10.63
N ARG A 103 -0.90 -1.17 -11.14
CA ARG A 103 -1.39 0.06 -11.80
C ARG A 103 -1.38 1.29 -10.89
N GLY A 104 -1.63 1.09 -9.59
CA GLY A 104 -1.53 2.16 -8.60
C GLY A 104 -0.10 2.68 -8.49
N ILE A 105 0.86 1.78 -8.33
CA ILE A 105 2.29 2.10 -8.23
C ILE A 105 2.81 2.68 -9.56
N GLU A 106 2.43 2.10 -10.69
CA GLU A 106 2.76 2.59 -12.03
C GLU A 106 2.30 4.04 -12.26
N SER A 107 1.19 4.45 -11.64
CA SER A 107 0.69 5.83 -11.77
C SER A 107 1.64 6.88 -11.20
N ASP A 108 2.58 6.49 -10.33
CA ASP A 108 3.59 7.38 -9.75
C ASP A 108 4.78 7.64 -10.68
N LEU A 109 4.87 6.95 -11.83
CA LEU A 109 5.84 7.23 -12.91
C LEU A 109 5.51 8.52 -13.67
N GLN A 110 4.28 8.97 -13.63
CA GLN A 110 3.82 10.20 -14.26
C GLN A 110 3.68 11.31 -13.21
N PRO A 111 3.72 12.59 -13.61
CA PRO A 111 3.46 13.68 -12.67
C PRO A 111 2.10 13.51 -11.97
N VAL A 112 2.13 13.37 -10.66
CA VAL A 112 0.92 13.19 -9.84
C VAL A 112 0.36 14.55 -9.45
N LEU A 113 -0.80 14.91 -10.00
CA LEU A 113 -1.50 16.16 -9.73
C LEU A 113 -3.01 15.88 -9.58
N PHE A 114 -3.43 15.34 -8.45
CA PHE A 114 -4.85 15.05 -8.24
C PHE A 114 -5.68 16.34 -8.15
N GLY A 115 -6.75 16.41 -8.94
CA GLY A 115 -7.71 17.50 -8.93
C GLY A 115 -8.86 17.28 -7.95
N THR A 116 -9.26 16.01 -7.76
CA THR A 116 -10.49 15.60 -7.08
C THR A 116 -10.25 14.55 -5.99
N ASP A 117 -11.21 14.44 -5.05
CA ASP A 117 -11.20 13.38 -4.02
C ASP A 117 -11.38 11.98 -4.64
N ALA A 118 -12.06 11.88 -5.78
CA ALA A 118 -12.24 10.61 -6.46
C ALA A 118 -10.91 10.05 -6.99
N GLU A 119 -10.00 10.91 -7.47
CA GLU A 119 -8.65 10.53 -7.88
C GLU A 119 -7.82 10.09 -6.68
N LEU A 120 -7.84 10.87 -5.59
CA LEU A 120 -7.19 10.52 -4.33
C LEU A 120 -7.65 9.16 -3.81
N LEU A 121 -8.96 8.94 -3.68
CA LEU A 121 -9.50 7.69 -3.14
C LEU A 121 -9.24 6.50 -4.06
N ARG A 122 -9.26 6.69 -5.38
CA ARG A 122 -8.91 5.64 -6.35
C ARG A 122 -7.45 5.24 -6.19
N TYR A 123 -6.56 6.19 -6.02
CA TYR A 123 -5.15 5.93 -5.75
C TYR A 123 -4.97 5.15 -4.43
N CYS A 124 -5.56 5.64 -3.33
CA CYS A 124 -5.50 4.95 -2.04
C CYS A 124 -6.06 3.53 -2.11
N PHE A 125 -7.14 3.31 -2.86
CA PHE A 125 -7.66 1.96 -3.11
C PHE A 125 -6.62 1.11 -3.83
N ARG A 126 -6.02 1.62 -4.91
CA ARG A 126 -5.08 0.86 -5.74
C ARG A 126 -3.83 0.45 -4.97
N VAL A 127 -3.20 1.37 -4.23
CA VAL A 127 -1.91 1.10 -3.57
C VAL A 127 -2.04 0.50 -2.17
N ALA A 128 -3.22 0.57 -1.53
CA ALA A 128 -3.39 0.09 -0.16
C ALA A 128 -4.68 -0.70 0.07
N GLY A 129 -5.82 -0.30 -0.51
CA GLY A 129 -7.06 -1.09 -0.43
C GLY A 129 -6.93 -2.47 -1.05
N THR A 130 -6.21 -2.59 -2.17
CA THR A 130 -5.87 -3.88 -2.80
C THR A 130 -5.01 -4.75 -1.89
N VAL A 131 -4.05 -4.16 -1.16
CA VAL A 131 -3.23 -4.87 -0.16
C VAL A 131 -4.12 -5.42 0.95
N GLY A 132 -5.15 -4.68 1.38
CA GLY A 132 -6.17 -5.16 2.32
C GLY A 132 -6.90 -6.40 1.79
N LEU A 133 -7.28 -6.42 0.51
CA LEU A 133 -7.90 -7.59 -0.14
C LEU A 133 -6.96 -8.80 -0.18
N LEU A 134 -5.72 -8.61 -0.62
CA LEU A 134 -4.71 -9.66 -0.67
C LEU A 134 -4.40 -10.21 0.73
N MET A 135 -4.39 -9.34 1.75
CA MET A 135 -4.22 -9.75 3.14
C MET A 135 -5.40 -10.62 3.63
N CYS A 136 -6.64 -10.32 3.22
CA CYS A 136 -7.78 -11.18 3.51
C CYS A 136 -7.59 -12.58 2.92
N ASP A 137 -7.10 -12.68 1.68
CA ASP A 137 -6.85 -13.97 1.04
C ASP A 137 -5.75 -14.76 1.79
N VAL A 138 -4.66 -14.11 2.23
CA VAL A 138 -3.60 -14.72 3.07
C VAL A 138 -4.15 -15.23 4.40
N LEU A 139 -5.05 -14.48 5.04
CA LEU A 139 -5.63 -14.84 6.33
C LEU A 139 -6.82 -15.83 6.21
N GLY A 140 -7.21 -16.23 4.98
CA GLY A 140 -8.34 -17.10 4.72
C GLY A 140 -9.69 -16.45 5.00
N VAL A 141 -9.79 -15.12 4.92
CA VAL A 141 -11.03 -14.36 5.13
C VAL A 141 -11.72 -14.13 3.80
N HIS A 142 -12.82 -14.83 3.57
CA HIS A 142 -13.55 -14.79 2.29
C HIS A 142 -14.87 -13.99 2.34
N ASP A 143 -15.29 -13.56 3.52
CA ASP A 143 -16.51 -12.78 3.71
C ASP A 143 -16.41 -11.43 2.98
N SER A 144 -17.41 -11.08 2.16
CA SER A 144 -17.39 -9.85 1.35
C SER A 144 -17.46 -8.57 2.20
N ILE A 145 -18.11 -8.64 3.38
CA ILE A 145 -18.20 -7.51 4.30
C ILE A 145 -16.84 -7.30 4.96
N ALA A 146 -16.16 -8.39 5.35
CA ALA A 146 -14.81 -8.34 5.87
C ALA A 146 -13.84 -7.72 4.85
N LYS A 147 -13.94 -8.13 3.57
CA LYS A 147 -13.12 -7.57 2.48
C LYS A 147 -13.37 -6.08 2.28
N ALA A 148 -14.62 -5.61 2.40
CA ALA A 148 -14.93 -4.18 2.33
C ALA A 148 -14.23 -3.40 3.48
N HIS A 149 -14.29 -3.91 4.70
CA HIS A 149 -13.60 -3.32 5.85
C HIS A 149 -12.05 -3.33 5.70
N ALA A 150 -11.49 -4.37 5.08
CA ALA A 150 -10.05 -4.44 4.82
C ALA A 150 -9.61 -3.41 3.76
N ILE A 151 -10.42 -3.17 2.72
CA ILE A 151 -10.21 -2.08 1.76
C ILE A 151 -10.19 -0.74 2.49
N ASP A 152 -11.20 -0.48 3.33
CA ASP A 152 -11.31 0.77 4.07
C ASP A 152 -10.10 0.97 4.98
N LEU A 153 -9.64 -0.07 5.69
CA LEU A 153 -8.43 0.00 6.51
C LEU A 153 -7.21 0.42 5.69
N GLY A 154 -7.02 -0.18 4.51
CA GLY A 154 -5.93 0.17 3.60
C GLY A 154 -6.02 1.63 3.14
N ILE A 155 -7.21 2.09 2.72
CA ILE A 155 -7.44 3.49 2.32
C ILE A 155 -7.11 4.45 3.48
N GLY A 156 -7.57 4.14 4.71
CA GLY A 156 -7.27 4.96 5.89
C GLY A 156 -5.77 5.06 6.16
N MET A 157 -5.03 3.95 6.03
CA MET A 157 -3.58 3.93 6.18
C MET A 157 -2.89 4.81 5.11
N GLN A 158 -3.31 4.73 3.86
CA GLN A 158 -2.71 5.53 2.78
C GLN A 158 -3.03 7.01 2.92
N LEU A 159 -4.25 7.39 3.32
CA LEU A 159 -4.60 8.78 3.62
C LEU A 159 -3.70 9.35 4.74
N THR A 160 -3.39 8.54 5.76
CA THR A 160 -2.46 8.93 6.83
C THR A 160 -1.03 9.11 6.33
N ASN A 161 -0.55 8.21 5.44
CA ASN A 161 0.76 8.35 4.82
C ASN A 161 0.84 9.64 4.01
N ILE A 162 -0.14 9.90 3.14
CA ILE A 162 -0.20 11.14 2.34
C ILE A 162 -0.23 12.38 3.25
N ALA A 163 -0.98 12.36 4.36
CA ALA A 163 -1.03 13.48 5.30
C ALA A 163 0.32 13.74 5.98
N ARG A 164 1.10 12.69 6.28
CA ARG A 164 2.42 12.76 6.89
C ARG A 164 3.47 13.27 5.90
N ASP A 165 3.41 12.81 4.66
CA ASP A 165 4.52 12.90 3.70
C ASP A 165 4.32 13.99 2.63
N VAL A 166 3.29 14.88 2.75
CA VAL A 166 2.91 15.90 1.74
C VAL A 166 4.11 16.69 1.20
N ARG A 167 5.06 17.07 2.07
CA ARG A 167 6.23 17.88 1.66
C ARG A 167 7.30 17.03 0.98
N GLU A 168 7.48 15.80 1.42
CA GLU A 168 8.40 14.84 0.82
C GLU A 168 7.93 14.45 -0.58
N ASP A 169 6.64 14.10 -0.72
CA ASP A 169 6.00 13.83 -2.00
C ASP A 169 6.11 15.01 -2.97
N ALA A 170 5.88 16.23 -2.46
CA ALA A 170 6.02 17.44 -3.25
C ALA A 170 7.46 17.65 -3.74
N GLY A 171 8.47 17.29 -2.94
CA GLY A 171 9.88 17.29 -3.32
C GLY A 171 10.19 16.34 -4.48
N MET A 172 9.43 15.25 -4.61
CA MET A 172 9.48 14.29 -5.72
C MET A 172 8.59 14.69 -6.91
N GLY A 173 7.96 15.88 -6.89
CA GLY A 173 7.06 16.34 -7.94
C GLY A 173 5.64 15.77 -7.87
N ARG A 174 5.26 15.14 -6.77
CA ARG A 174 3.96 14.48 -6.57
C ARG A 174 3.05 15.33 -5.66
N ARG A 175 1.79 15.53 -6.07
CA ARG A 175 0.75 16.17 -5.26
C ARG A 175 -0.48 15.28 -5.20
N TYR A 176 -0.58 14.47 -4.17
CA TYR A 176 -1.73 13.60 -3.91
C TYR A 176 -2.91 14.37 -3.29
N VAL A 177 -2.65 15.50 -2.62
CA VAL A 177 -3.70 16.37 -2.08
C VAL A 177 -4.50 16.96 -3.23
N PRO A 178 -5.85 16.82 -3.26
CA PRO A 178 -6.68 17.32 -4.35
C PRO A 178 -6.54 18.84 -4.58
N GLY A 179 -6.37 19.24 -5.84
CA GLY A 179 -6.29 20.65 -6.22
C GLY A 179 -7.51 21.46 -5.79
N ARG A 180 -8.68 20.85 -5.72
CA ARG A 180 -9.89 21.51 -5.19
C ARG A 180 -9.78 21.94 -3.72
N TRP A 181 -8.80 21.42 -2.96
CA TRP A 181 -8.54 21.85 -1.58
C TRP A 181 -7.44 22.90 -1.49
N LEU A 182 -6.45 22.80 -2.39
CA LEU A 182 -5.26 23.65 -2.40
C LEU A 182 -5.29 24.74 -3.48
N GLY A 183 -6.22 24.65 -4.46
CA GLY A 183 -6.15 25.46 -5.68
C GLY A 183 -5.07 24.95 -6.64
N GLU A 184 -4.51 25.84 -7.44
CA GLU A 184 -3.50 25.55 -8.47
C GLU A 184 -2.05 25.48 -7.92
N ILE A 185 -1.90 25.17 -6.61
CA ILE A 185 -0.56 25.11 -5.99
C ILE A 185 0.21 23.93 -6.58
N THR A 186 1.40 24.21 -7.11
CA THR A 186 2.27 23.21 -7.70
C THR A 186 3.04 22.41 -6.63
N PRO A 187 3.54 21.19 -6.93
CA PRO A 187 4.42 20.47 -6.01
C PRO A 187 5.64 21.27 -5.56
N GLN A 188 6.25 22.05 -6.47
CA GLN A 188 7.43 22.89 -6.15
C GLN A 188 7.10 23.94 -5.08
N ALA A 189 5.92 24.56 -5.14
CA ALA A 189 5.46 25.48 -4.11
C ALA A 189 5.17 24.78 -2.78
N LEU A 190 4.66 23.54 -2.80
CA LEU A 190 4.40 22.74 -1.60
C LEU A 190 5.69 22.26 -0.90
N SER A 191 6.77 22.01 -1.64
CA SER A 191 8.05 21.61 -1.04
C SER A 191 8.72 22.74 -0.24
N ASN A 192 8.45 24.01 -0.63
CA ASN A 192 8.93 25.21 0.09
C ASN A 192 7.82 26.26 0.20
N PRO A 193 6.77 26.00 1.02
CA PRO A 193 5.56 26.78 1.03
C PRO A 193 5.73 28.14 1.71
N SER A 194 5.07 29.18 1.15
CA SER A 194 4.82 30.45 1.84
C SER A 194 3.95 30.24 3.09
N THR A 195 3.80 31.28 3.91
CA THR A 195 2.93 31.23 5.11
C THR A 195 1.50 30.80 4.75
N ARG A 196 0.92 31.39 3.70
CA ARG A 196 -0.45 31.05 3.25
C ARG A 196 -0.56 29.61 2.74
N GLU A 197 0.42 29.15 1.98
CA GLU A 197 0.46 27.76 1.50
C GLU A 197 0.63 26.78 2.65
N SER A 198 1.40 27.13 3.67
CA SER A 198 1.56 26.33 4.90
C SER A 198 0.24 26.19 5.66
N GLU A 199 -0.57 27.25 5.75
CA GLU A 199 -1.90 27.20 6.37
C GLU A 199 -2.82 26.25 5.59
N LEU A 200 -2.86 26.36 4.25
CA LEU A 200 -3.64 25.45 3.40
C LEU A 200 -3.18 23.99 3.49
N LEU A 201 -1.87 23.77 3.65
CA LEU A 201 -1.33 22.43 3.87
C LEU A 201 -1.80 21.83 5.21
N VAL A 202 -1.79 22.63 6.29
CA VAL A 202 -2.29 22.18 7.60
C VAL A 202 -3.78 21.83 7.51
N GLU A 203 -4.60 22.67 6.90
CA GLU A 203 -6.03 22.41 6.68
C GLU A 203 -6.25 21.14 5.85
N SER A 204 -5.46 20.95 4.80
CA SER A 204 -5.54 19.77 3.94
C SER A 204 -5.12 18.49 4.68
N ALA A 205 -4.06 18.55 5.47
CA ALA A 205 -3.61 17.42 6.30
C ALA A 205 -4.69 17.05 7.35
N GLN A 206 -5.31 18.04 8.00
CA GLN A 206 -6.42 17.80 8.93
C GLN A 206 -7.61 17.13 8.23
N ARG A 207 -7.92 17.54 6.99
CA ARG A 207 -8.98 16.93 6.20
C ARG A 207 -8.65 15.50 5.79
N LEU A 208 -7.40 15.21 5.40
CA LEU A 208 -6.93 13.85 5.12
C LEU A 208 -7.05 12.96 6.36
N LEU A 209 -6.61 13.44 7.52
CA LEU A 209 -6.69 12.70 8.79
C LEU A 209 -8.13 12.46 9.22
N PHE A 210 -9.02 13.44 9.05
CA PHE A 210 -10.45 13.26 9.31
C PHE A 210 -11.06 12.17 8.43
N LEU A 211 -10.74 12.16 7.12
CA LEU A 211 -11.16 11.09 6.23
C LEU A 211 -10.56 9.74 6.65
N ALA A 212 -9.28 9.71 7.01
CA ALA A 212 -8.62 8.50 7.48
C ALA A 212 -9.32 7.92 8.72
N GLU A 213 -9.75 8.75 9.66
CA GLU A 213 -10.51 8.31 10.84
C GLU A 213 -11.83 7.62 10.48
N LEU A 214 -12.58 8.15 9.49
CA LEU A 214 -13.81 7.50 9.02
C LEU A 214 -13.52 6.09 8.45
N TYR A 215 -12.47 5.98 7.65
CA TYR A 215 -12.02 4.70 7.09
C TYR A 215 -11.48 3.74 8.15
N TYR A 216 -10.74 4.23 9.15
CA TYR A 216 -10.32 3.42 10.30
C TYR A 216 -11.52 2.94 11.15
N GLY A 217 -12.56 3.75 11.30
CA GLY A 217 -13.80 3.35 11.96
C GLY A 217 -14.44 2.12 11.31
N SER A 218 -14.49 2.10 9.96
CA SER A 218 -14.91 0.94 9.19
C SER A 218 -13.94 -0.23 9.37
N GLY A 219 -12.62 -0.01 9.21
CA GLY A 219 -11.60 -1.04 9.39
C GLY A 219 -11.67 -1.71 10.77
N LYS A 220 -11.88 -0.93 11.83
CA LYS A 220 -12.07 -1.43 13.20
C LYS A 220 -13.30 -2.34 13.31
N ALA A 221 -14.40 -2.01 12.64
CA ALA A 221 -15.58 -2.87 12.61
C ALA A 221 -15.30 -4.22 11.92
N GLY A 222 -14.29 -4.28 11.03
CA GLY A 222 -13.85 -5.49 10.35
C GLY A 222 -13.10 -6.48 11.25
N LEU A 223 -12.53 -6.06 12.38
CA LEU A 223 -11.75 -6.93 13.27
C LEU A 223 -12.50 -8.19 13.71
N ARG A 224 -13.82 -8.11 13.87
CA ARG A 224 -14.69 -9.25 14.25
C ARG A 224 -14.66 -10.41 13.26
N PHE A 225 -14.23 -10.21 12.04
CA PHE A 225 -14.15 -11.23 10.99
C PHE A 225 -12.77 -11.92 10.94
N LEU A 226 -11.81 -11.44 11.72
CA LEU A 226 -10.50 -12.07 11.80
C LEU A 226 -10.61 -13.44 12.48
N PRO A 227 -9.75 -14.41 12.11
CA PRO A 227 -9.67 -15.68 12.80
C PRO A 227 -9.50 -15.50 14.31
N PRO A 228 -10.06 -16.39 15.15
CA PRO A 228 -9.96 -16.28 16.61
C PRO A 228 -8.52 -16.17 17.12
N SER A 229 -7.56 -16.79 16.44
CA SER A 229 -6.12 -16.65 16.72
C SER A 229 -5.63 -15.21 16.65
N CYS A 230 -6.25 -14.38 15.79
CA CYS A 230 -5.92 -12.95 15.65
C CYS A 230 -6.64 -12.06 16.66
N LEU A 231 -7.73 -12.55 17.29
CA LEU A 231 -8.60 -11.77 18.17
C LEU A 231 -8.26 -11.88 19.66
N LEU A 232 -7.57 -12.96 20.08
CA LEU A 232 -7.33 -13.28 21.51
C LEU A 232 -6.52 -12.21 22.27
N TYR A 233 -5.97 -11.22 21.60
CA TYR A 233 -5.13 -10.19 22.23
C TYR A 233 -5.71 -8.77 22.15
N THR A 234 -6.84 -8.57 21.49
CA THR A 234 -7.48 -7.24 21.47
C THR A 234 -8.30 -6.97 22.75
N SER A 235 -8.64 -8.01 23.53
CA SER A 235 -9.38 -7.89 24.78
C SER A 235 -8.51 -7.50 25.98
N ASP A 236 -7.22 -7.89 25.99
CA ASP A 236 -6.30 -7.61 27.12
C ASP A 236 -5.59 -6.24 27.03
N ALA A 237 -5.76 -5.52 25.91
CA ALA A 237 -5.18 -4.18 25.73
C ALA A 237 -6.16 -3.04 26.06
N ALA A 238 -7.35 -3.37 26.56
CA ALA A 238 -8.43 -2.42 26.87
C ALA A 238 -8.71 -2.25 28.37
N ASP A 239 -7.86 -2.87 29.25
CA ASP A 239 -7.91 -2.68 30.72
C ASP A 239 -6.74 -1.82 31.22
#